data_3864504dc8dbf479bbc45735351db040
#
_entry.id   3864504dc8dbf479bbc45735351db040
#
_cell.length_a   1.000
_cell.length_b   1.000
_cell.length_c   1.000
_cell.angle_alpha   90.00
_cell.angle_beta   90.00
_cell.angle_gamma   90.00
#
_symmetry.space_group_name_H-M   'P 1'
#
loop_
_entity.id
_entity.type
_entity.pdbx_description
1 polymer ?
#
loop_
_entity_poly.entity_id
_entity_poly.type
_entity_poly.pdbx_seq_one_letter_code
_entity_poly.pdbx_strand_id
1 'polypeptide(L)'
;MKTLFILLLILDFTGVSRQQKIAVHNYSVIKASEWVIPRTDTLDYAFDQYQGQKVLLLKRKFANYKSASIAYPKDLEFEDGVIEMDAAWPGDKGGYLGLAFRIKDEHHYESVYFRPESSGTINAIQYMPEKRTEFNWWDYESDKYQAKAILPLHGWFHIKVIVKGSKLTIFVQHQASPAFIYNALDSSLKSGSVGFWLGNSTIGAFKNLVVTNL
;
A
#
# COMPACT_ATOMS: atom_id res chain seq x y z
N MET A 1 10.73 26.59 72.22
CA MET A 1 9.86 26.17 71.17
C MET A 1 10.57 26.39 69.82
N LYS A 2 11.07 25.33 69.17
CA LYS A 2 11.72 25.43 67.89
C LYS A 2 10.72 24.92 66.84
N THR A 3 10.25 25.81 65.98
CA THR A 3 9.30 25.50 64.89
C THR A 3 10.09 24.90 63.71
N LEU A 4 9.81 23.63 63.37
CA LEU A 4 10.40 22.93 62.25
C LEU A 4 9.56 23.22 60.99
N PHE A 5 10.15 23.92 60.01
CA PHE A 5 9.55 24.09 58.68
C PHE A 5 9.91 22.90 57.80
N ILE A 6 8.92 22.10 57.45
CA ILE A 6 9.05 21.06 56.44
C ILE A 6 8.78 21.68 55.08
N LEU A 7 9.83 21.77 54.25
CA LEU A 7 9.74 22.20 52.86
C LEU A 7 9.26 21.02 52.00
N LEU A 8 8.01 21.06 51.56
CA LEU A 8 7.45 20.07 50.62
C LEU A 8 7.91 20.45 49.22
N LEU A 9 8.83 19.67 48.64
CA LEU A 9 9.17 19.78 47.21
C LEU A 9 8.07 19.12 46.38
N ILE A 10 7.25 19.95 45.74
CA ILE A 10 6.31 19.48 44.73
C ILE A 10 7.11 19.35 43.42
N LEU A 11 7.40 18.13 42.99
CA LEU A 11 7.92 17.82 41.69
C LEU A 11 6.75 17.85 40.68
N ASP A 12 6.63 18.95 39.95
CA ASP A 12 5.74 19.07 38.82
C ASP A 12 6.29 18.19 37.66
N PHE A 13 5.75 16.99 37.51
CA PHE A 13 5.91 16.18 36.33
C PHE A 13 4.99 16.75 35.20
N THR A 14 5.42 17.79 34.52
CA THR A 14 4.82 18.20 33.26
C THR A 14 5.28 17.24 32.15
N GLY A 15 4.69 16.06 32.10
CA GLY A 15 4.76 15.17 30.96
C GLY A 15 4.01 15.81 29.80
N VAL A 16 4.71 16.58 28.96
CA VAL A 16 4.15 17.05 27.70
C VAL A 16 3.93 15.82 26.82
N SER A 17 2.73 15.25 26.89
CA SER A 17 2.25 14.28 25.91
C SER A 17 2.23 14.98 24.56
N ARG A 18 3.24 14.70 23.74
CA ARG A 18 3.24 15.13 22.33
C ARG A 18 2.09 14.40 21.66
N GLN A 19 0.93 15.05 21.55
CA GLN A 19 -0.16 14.54 20.72
C GLN A 19 0.37 14.41 19.29
N GLN A 20 0.59 13.16 18.85
CA GLN A 20 1.00 12.88 17.49
C GLN A 20 -0.15 13.30 16.57
N LYS A 21 0.08 14.31 15.74
CA LYS A 21 -0.94 14.84 14.84
C LYS A 21 -1.18 13.82 13.73
N ILE A 22 -2.34 13.18 13.73
CA ILE A 22 -2.76 12.28 12.65
C ILE A 22 -2.96 13.10 11.38
N ALA A 23 -2.19 12.79 10.34
CA ALA A 23 -2.34 13.39 9.03
C ALA A 23 -3.10 12.44 8.10
N VAL A 24 -4.19 12.93 7.51
CA VAL A 24 -5.00 12.16 6.55
C VAL A 24 -4.86 12.80 5.17
N HIS A 25 -4.39 12.02 4.20
CA HIS A 25 -4.27 12.39 2.80
C HIS A 25 -5.32 11.64 1.98
N ASN A 26 -6.15 12.36 1.24
CA ASN A 26 -7.24 11.78 0.45
C ASN A 26 -7.05 12.10 -1.04
N TYR A 27 -6.89 11.07 -1.83
CA TYR A 27 -6.72 11.13 -3.29
C TYR A 27 -7.95 10.53 -4.02
N SER A 28 -9.15 10.74 -3.49
CA SER A 28 -10.40 10.26 -4.11
C SER A 28 -10.70 10.91 -5.45
N VAL A 29 -10.21 12.14 -5.69
CA VAL A 29 -10.25 12.84 -6.98
C VAL A 29 -8.86 12.82 -7.58
N ILE A 30 -8.64 11.98 -8.57
CA ILE A 30 -7.33 11.78 -9.20
C ILE A 30 -7.09 12.86 -10.24
N LYS A 31 -5.97 13.60 -10.11
CA LYS A 31 -5.50 14.60 -11.05
C LYS A 31 -4.08 14.24 -11.50
N ALA A 32 -3.85 14.19 -12.80
CA ALA A 32 -2.56 13.79 -13.38
C ALA A 32 -1.36 14.59 -12.85
N SER A 33 -1.54 15.89 -12.59
CA SER A 33 -0.48 16.77 -12.08
C SER A 33 0.01 16.43 -10.67
N GLU A 34 -0.76 15.67 -9.89
CA GLU A 34 -0.45 15.28 -8.50
C GLU A 34 0.30 13.95 -8.43
N TRP A 35 0.46 13.25 -9.56
CA TRP A 35 1.03 11.90 -9.60
C TRP A 35 2.40 11.84 -10.25
N VAL A 36 3.23 10.95 -9.74
CA VAL A 36 4.45 10.44 -10.39
C VAL A 36 4.09 9.08 -10.98
N ILE A 37 4.31 8.95 -12.29
CA ILE A 37 4.10 7.69 -13.02
C ILE A 37 5.39 7.42 -13.79
N PRO A 38 6.36 6.73 -13.16
CA PRO A 38 7.63 6.41 -13.82
C PRO A 38 7.40 5.36 -14.92
N ARG A 39 8.38 5.24 -15.82
CA ARG A 39 8.41 4.20 -16.85
C ARG A 39 7.23 4.22 -17.82
N THR A 40 6.87 5.40 -18.30
CA THR A 40 5.80 5.57 -19.31
C THR A 40 6.14 4.90 -20.67
N ASP A 41 7.39 4.51 -20.89
CA ASP A 41 7.83 3.67 -22.00
C ASP A 41 7.23 2.26 -21.94
N THR A 42 6.98 1.73 -20.74
CA THR A 42 6.45 0.38 -20.51
C THR A 42 5.00 0.36 -19.97
N LEU A 43 4.47 1.53 -19.64
CA LEU A 43 3.17 1.71 -19.00
C LEU A 43 2.33 2.75 -19.74
N ASP A 44 1.14 2.37 -20.18
CA ASP A 44 0.08 3.29 -20.54
C ASP A 44 -0.76 3.64 -19.32
N TYR A 45 -1.21 4.88 -19.22
CA TYR A 45 -2.11 5.31 -18.16
C TYR A 45 -3.15 6.30 -18.65
N ALA A 46 -4.31 6.31 -17.97
CA ALA A 46 -5.37 7.28 -18.24
C ALA A 46 -6.12 7.62 -16.94
N PHE A 47 -6.43 8.92 -16.77
CA PHE A 47 -7.41 9.38 -15.80
C PHE A 47 -8.77 9.36 -16.50
N ASP A 48 -9.57 8.32 -16.27
CA ASP A 48 -10.76 7.99 -17.06
C ASP A 48 -11.89 7.46 -16.15
N GLN A 49 -12.83 6.76 -16.72
CA GLN A 49 -13.93 6.10 -16.02
C GLN A 49 -13.89 4.58 -16.22
N TYR A 50 -14.16 3.86 -15.15
CA TYR A 50 -14.43 2.43 -15.18
C TYR A 50 -15.65 2.12 -14.33
N GLN A 51 -16.65 1.43 -14.92
CA GLN A 51 -17.95 1.15 -14.26
C GLN A 51 -18.58 2.40 -13.61
N GLY A 52 -18.58 3.53 -14.35
CA GLY A 52 -19.15 4.80 -13.89
C GLY A 52 -18.37 5.53 -12.78
N GLN A 53 -17.18 5.05 -12.41
CA GLN A 53 -16.34 5.65 -11.39
C GLN A 53 -15.11 6.31 -12.03
N LYS A 54 -14.70 7.50 -11.53
CA LYS A 54 -13.42 8.13 -11.90
C LYS A 54 -12.26 7.31 -11.34
N VAL A 55 -11.29 6.99 -12.19
CA VAL A 55 -10.19 6.07 -11.87
C VAL A 55 -8.87 6.52 -12.49
N LEU A 56 -7.76 6.03 -11.96
CA LEU A 56 -6.52 5.89 -12.68
C LEU A 56 -6.49 4.48 -13.29
N LEU A 57 -6.53 4.41 -14.62
CA LEU A 57 -6.26 3.18 -15.35
C LEU A 57 -4.76 3.07 -15.60
N LEU A 58 -4.18 1.94 -15.24
CA LEU A 58 -2.80 1.58 -15.55
C LEU A 58 -2.82 0.32 -16.43
N LYS A 59 -2.04 0.33 -17.53
CA LYS A 59 -1.93 -0.82 -18.42
C LYS A 59 -0.48 -1.02 -18.82
N ARG A 60 0.08 -2.18 -18.50
CA ARG A 60 1.43 -2.54 -18.95
C ARG A 60 1.42 -2.97 -20.41
N LYS A 61 2.42 -2.48 -21.15
CA LYS A 61 2.59 -2.74 -22.60
C LYS A 61 3.18 -4.11 -22.90
N PHE A 62 3.95 -4.66 -21.96
CA PHE A 62 4.72 -5.89 -22.17
C PHE A 62 4.51 -6.90 -21.03
N ALA A 63 4.51 -8.16 -21.41
CA ALA A 63 4.73 -9.26 -20.48
C ALA A 63 6.19 -9.25 -20.00
N ASN A 64 6.44 -8.83 -18.77
CA ASN A 64 7.77 -8.84 -18.19
C ASN A 64 7.69 -9.25 -16.71
N TYR A 65 8.25 -10.41 -16.39
CA TYR A 65 8.29 -10.95 -15.03
C TYR A 65 9.32 -10.26 -14.12
N LYS A 66 10.21 -9.45 -14.69
CA LYS A 66 11.35 -8.84 -13.99
C LYS A 66 11.07 -7.43 -13.51
N SER A 67 9.88 -6.91 -13.73
CA SER A 67 9.51 -5.56 -13.28
C SER A 67 8.02 -5.42 -13.05
N ALA A 68 7.65 -4.47 -12.20
CA ALA A 68 6.30 -3.97 -12.05
C ALA A 68 6.24 -2.49 -12.44
N SER A 69 5.05 -1.92 -12.41
CA SER A 69 4.83 -0.49 -12.62
C SER A 69 4.11 0.09 -11.42
N ILE A 70 4.47 1.30 -11.03
CA ILE A 70 3.87 2.03 -9.92
C ILE A 70 3.37 3.39 -10.36
N ALA A 71 2.37 3.90 -9.63
CA ALA A 71 1.91 5.28 -9.74
C ALA A 71 1.63 5.80 -8.32
N TYR A 72 2.21 6.94 -7.94
CA TYR A 72 2.11 7.44 -6.57
C TYR A 72 1.99 8.97 -6.52
N PRO A 73 1.34 9.54 -5.48
CA PRO A 73 1.29 10.98 -5.28
C PRO A 73 2.68 11.59 -5.04
N LYS A 74 2.91 12.81 -5.54
CA LYS A 74 4.22 13.48 -5.49
C LYS A 74 4.67 13.74 -4.06
N ASP A 75 3.92 14.39 -3.24
CA ASP A 75 4.36 14.97 -1.97
C ASP A 75 3.84 14.16 -0.75
N LEU A 76 3.74 12.83 -0.91
CA LEU A 76 3.30 11.93 0.14
C LEU A 76 4.50 11.22 0.77
N GLU A 77 4.66 11.40 2.08
CA GLU A 77 5.62 10.64 2.89
C GLU A 77 4.84 9.78 3.90
N PHE A 78 5.18 8.49 3.97
CA PHE A 78 4.54 7.48 4.79
C PHE A 78 5.60 6.58 5.42
N GLU A 79 5.51 6.37 6.73
CA GLU A 79 6.32 5.41 7.48
C GLU A 79 5.42 4.32 8.06
N ASP A 80 4.52 4.71 8.97
CA ASP A 80 3.53 3.86 9.63
C ASP A 80 2.14 4.48 9.52
N GLY A 81 1.11 3.63 9.46
CA GLY A 81 -0.25 4.14 9.37
C GLY A 81 -1.22 3.19 8.70
N VAL A 82 -2.27 3.77 8.12
CA VAL A 82 -3.34 3.06 7.43
C VAL A 82 -3.39 3.53 5.98
N ILE A 83 -3.44 2.58 5.06
CA ILE A 83 -3.63 2.82 3.63
C ILE A 83 -4.94 2.14 3.23
N GLU A 84 -5.84 2.89 2.60
CA GLU A 84 -7.09 2.35 2.06
C GLU A 84 -7.21 2.74 0.58
N MET A 85 -7.68 1.80 -0.24
CA MET A 85 -7.94 2.04 -1.65
C MET A 85 -8.92 1.03 -2.22
N ASP A 86 -9.48 1.36 -3.37
CA ASP A 86 -10.27 0.42 -4.17
C ASP A 86 -9.55 0.06 -5.46
N ALA A 87 -9.56 -1.22 -5.80
CA ALA A 87 -8.99 -1.75 -7.03
C ALA A 87 -10.00 -2.61 -7.77
N ALA A 88 -9.89 -2.64 -9.10
CA ALA A 88 -10.60 -3.58 -9.96
C ALA A 88 -9.71 -4.01 -11.11
N TRP A 89 -9.94 -5.24 -11.58
CA TRP A 89 -9.22 -5.79 -12.72
C TRP A 89 -10.14 -5.81 -13.96
N PRO A 90 -9.96 -4.87 -14.90
CA PRO A 90 -10.74 -4.83 -16.15
C PRO A 90 -10.30 -5.84 -17.20
N GLY A 91 -9.20 -6.56 -16.96
CA GLY A 91 -8.61 -7.47 -17.94
C GLY A 91 -9.25 -8.86 -17.99
N ASP A 92 -8.74 -9.67 -18.88
CA ASP A 92 -9.15 -11.06 -19.11
C ASP A 92 -8.03 -12.07 -18.76
N LYS A 93 -6.79 -11.63 -18.56
CA LYS A 93 -5.64 -12.46 -18.21
C LYS A 93 -4.64 -11.70 -17.33
N GLY A 94 -4.04 -12.40 -16.35
CA GLY A 94 -2.92 -11.89 -15.59
C GLY A 94 -3.24 -10.72 -14.65
N GLY A 95 -4.26 -10.86 -13.83
CA GLY A 95 -4.68 -9.84 -12.88
C GLY A 95 -3.75 -9.71 -11.67
N TYR A 96 -2.62 -9.01 -11.79
CA TYR A 96 -1.69 -8.74 -10.70
C TYR A 96 -1.72 -7.24 -10.37
N LEU A 97 -2.50 -6.83 -9.38
CA LEU A 97 -2.72 -5.43 -9.05
C LEU A 97 -2.78 -5.22 -7.53
N GLY A 98 -2.33 -4.08 -7.06
CA GLY A 98 -2.30 -3.79 -5.64
C GLY A 98 -1.73 -2.43 -5.29
N LEU A 99 -0.97 -2.37 -4.22
CA LEU A 99 -0.34 -1.15 -3.73
C LEU A 99 1.15 -1.34 -3.47
N ALA A 100 1.89 -0.26 -3.61
CA ALA A 100 3.25 -0.11 -3.12
C ALA A 100 3.27 0.94 -2.00
N PHE A 101 4.16 0.77 -1.03
CA PHE A 101 4.32 1.70 0.09
C PHE A 101 5.80 1.82 0.47
N ARG A 102 6.12 2.88 1.24
CA ARG A 102 7.51 3.26 1.51
C ARG A 102 8.33 3.40 0.23
N ILE A 103 7.70 3.95 -0.82
CA ILE A 103 8.30 4.11 -2.14
C ILE A 103 9.39 5.18 -2.07
N LYS A 104 10.63 4.80 -2.37
CA LYS A 104 11.77 5.72 -2.55
C LYS A 104 11.94 6.10 -4.01
N ASP A 105 11.80 5.12 -4.89
CA ASP A 105 11.87 5.25 -6.34
C ASP A 105 11.22 4.04 -7.03
N GLU A 106 11.36 3.91 -8.34
CA GLU A 106 10.74 2.84 -9.13
C GLU A 106 11.32 1.44 -8.89
N HIS A 107 12.38 1.32 -8.10
CA HIS A 107 13.06 0.06 -7.79
C HIS A 107 13.25 -0.20 -6.29
N HIS A 108 12.76 0.71 -5.43
CA HIS A 108 12.92 0.58 -3.99
C HIS A 108 11.60 0.90 -3.29
N TYR A 109 10.81 -0.13 -3.01
CA TYR A 109 9.52 -0.04 -2.33
C TYR A 109 9.11 -1.40 -1.76
N GLU A 110 8.13 -1.39 -0.87
CA GLU A 110 7.39 -2.57 -0.45
C GLU A 110 6.10 -2.69 -1.26
N SER A 111 5.64 -3.90 -1.59
CA SER A 111 4.37 -4.08 -2.27
C SER A 111 3.55 -5.22 -1.72
N VAL A 112 2.25 -5.07 -1.86
CA VAL A 112 1.25 -6.12 -1.70
C VAL A 112 0.38 -6.12 -2.94
N TYR A 113 0.23 -7.27 -3.54
CA TYR A 113 -0.63 -7.41 -4.69
C TYR A 113 -1.63 -8.56 -4.56
N PHE A 114 -2.67 -8.45 -5.33
CA PHE A 114 -3.84 -9.31 -5.32
C PHE A 114 -4.02 -9.94 -6.70
N ARG A 115 -4.48 -11.18 -6.70
CA ARG A 115 -4.73 -11.96 -7.91
C ARG A 115 -6.19 -12.40 -7.95
N PRO A 116 -7.10 -11.66 -8.59
CA PRO A 116 -8.51 -12.05 -8.73
C PRO A 116 -8.73 -13.44 -9.33
N GLU A 117 -7.91 -13.84 -10.31
CA GLU A 117 -7.96 -15.20 -10.89
C GLU A 117 -7.60 -16.31 -9.88
N SER A 118 -6.87 -15.99 -8.83
CA SER A 118 -6.49 -16.92 -7.76
C SER A 118 -7.38 -16.79 -6.52
N SER A 119 -8.55 -16.14 -6.65
CA SER A 119 -9.52 -15.98 -5.56
C SER A 119 -9.80 -17.31 -4.85
N GLY A 120 -9.79 -17.29 -3.51
CA GLY A 120 -10.01 -18.47 -2.67
C GLY A 120 -8.80 -19.39 -2.49
N THR A 121 -7.68 -19.10 -3.13
CA THR A 121 -6.43 -19.87 -2.99
C THR A 121 -5.38 -19.11 -2.18
N ILE A 122 -4.30 -19.80 -1.78
CA ILE A 122 -3.15 -19.19 -1.08
C ILE A 122 -2.47 -18.10 -1.95
N ASN A 123 -2.63 -18.17 -3.26
CA ASN A 123 -2.04 -17.23 -4.21
C ASN A 123 -2.86 -15.94 -4.40
N ALA A 124 -3.96 -15.76 -3.66
CA ALA A 124 -4.83 -14.58 -3.84
C ALA A 124 -4.16 -13.26 -3.40
N ILE A 125 -3.33 -13.30 -2.35
CA ILE A 125 -2.56 -12.15 -1.84
C ILE A 125 -1.09 -12.55 -1.79
N GLN A 126 -0.21 -11.61 -2.16
CA GLN A 126 1.24 -11.79 -1.96
C GLN A 126 1.90 -10.47 -1.55
N TYR A 127 2.74 -10.55 -0.51
CA TYR A 127 3.69 -9.50 -0.14
C TYR A 127 5.01 -9.70 -0.86
N MET A 128 5.62 -8.58 -1.29
CA MET A 128 6.94 -8.61 -1.90
C MET A 128 7.60 -7.23 -1.89
N PRO A 129 8.82 -7.08 -1.36
CA PRO A 129 9.61 -5.88 -1.50
C PRO A 129 10.33 -5.86 -2.85
N GLU A 130 10.43 -4.71 -3.47
CA GLU A 130 11.33 -4.45 -4.59
C GLU A 130 12.53 -3.61 -4.12
N LYS A 131 13.74 -4.12 -4.35
CA LYS A 131 14.99 -3.50 -3.91
C LYS A 131 16.08 -3.50 -4.97
N ARG A 132 15.75 -3.89 -6.18
CA ARG A 132 16.70 -4.06 -7.29
C ARG A 132 16.04 -3.66 -8.60
N THR A 133 16.87 -3.44 -9.60
CA THR A 133 16.42 -3.27 -10.99
C THR A 133 15.78 -4.54 -11.57
N GLU A 134 16.00 -5.69 -10.95
CA GLU A 134 15.39 -6.96 -11.28
C GLU A 134 14.56 -7.50 -10.11
N PHE A 135 13.35 -7.79 -10.41
CA PHE A 135 12.31 -8.27 -9.56
C PHE A 135 12.32 -9.81 -9.55
N ASN A 136 12.35 -10.42 -8.37
CA ASN A 136 12.42 -11.86 -8.23
C ASN A 136 11.27 -12.39 -7.36
N TRP A 137 10.09 -12.51 -7.93
CA TRP A 137 8.89 -12.94 -7.22
C TRP A 137 8.98 -14.40 -6.70
N TRP A 138 9.82 -15.26 -7.29
CA TRP A 138 10.04 -16.63 -6.83
C TRP A 138 10.57 -16.72 -5.40
N ASP A 139 11.35 -15.74 -4.97
CA ASP A 139 11.87 -15.70 -3.59
C ASP A 139 10.76 -15.48 -2.57
N TYR A 140 9.59 -15.04 -3.02
CA TYR A 140 8.43 -14.72 -2.19
C TYR A 140 7.24 -15.68 -2.43
N GLU A 141 7.45 -16.79 -3.14
CA GLU A 141 6.43 -17.79 -3.41
C GLU A 141 6.40 -18.85 -2.31
N SER A 142 5.85 -18.50 -1.17
CA SER A 142 5.63 -19.42 -0.06
C SER A 142 4.52 -18.92 0.86
N ASP A 143 3.97 -19.80 1.69
CA ASP A 143 2.92 -19.49 2.68
C ASP A 143 3.31 -18.36 3.65
N LYS A 144 4.60 -18.08 3.81
CA LYS A 144 5.10 -16.97 4.61
C LYS A 144 4.71 -15.61 4.02
N TYR A 145 4.67 -15.51 2.68
CA TYR A 145 4.47 -14.26 1.95
C TYR A 145 3.12 -14.18 1.25
N GLN A 146 2.32 -15.24 1.34
CA GLN A 146 1.06 -15.40 0.62
C GLN A 146 -0.11 -15.66 1.57
N ALA A 147 -1.32 -15.33 1.13
CA ALA A 147 -2.54 -15.60 1.88
C ALA A 147 -3.77 -15.77 0.98
N LYS A 148 -4.76 -16.49 1.52
CA LYS A 148 -6.08 -16.64 0.88
C LYS A 148 -6.90 -15.37 1.03
N ALA A 149 -7.63 -15.02 -0.03
CA ALA A 149 -8.69 -14.03 0.02
C ALA A 149 -9.77 -14.37 -1.00
N ILE A 150 -11.00 -13.94 -0.73
CA ILE A 150 -12.09 -13.98 -1.72
C ILE A 150 -12.11 -12.62 -2.41
N LEU A 151 -11.81 -12.63 -3.70
CA LEU A 151 -11.72 -11.45 -4.55
C LEU A 151 -12.74 -11.58 -5.70
N PRO A 152 -13.44 -10.49 -6.08
CA PRO A 152 -14.26 -10.50 -7.29
C PRO A 152 -13.35 -10.54 -8.53
N LEU A 153 -13.74 -11.30 -9.55
CA LEU A 153 -12.93 -11.42 -10.77
C LEU A 153 -12.86 -10.10 -11.54
N HIS A 154 -13.97 -9.43 -11.76
CA HIS A 154 -14.06 -8.18 -12.54
C HIS A 154 -14.73 -7.02 -11.77
N GLY A 155 -14.99 -7.18 -10.48
CA GLY A 155 -15.61 -6.18 -9.65
C GLY A 155 -14.60 -5.36 -8.85
N TRP A 156 -15.10 -4.31 -8.23
CA TRP A 156 -14.36 -3.53 -7.26
C TRP A 156 -14.14 -4.32 -5.97
N PHE A 157 -12.94 -4.23 -5.42
CA PHE A 157 -12.66 -4.68 -4.06
C PHE A 157 -11.89 -3.62 -3.28
N HIS A 158 -12.27 -3.51 -2.02
CA HIS A 158 -11.64 -2.61 -1.07
C HIS A 158 -10.43 -3.28 -0.41
N ILE A 159 -9.35 -2.54 -0.30
CA ILE A 159 -8.10 -2.96 0.33
C ILE A 159 -7.82 -1.98 1.47
N LYS A 160 -7.58 -2.53 2.67
CA LYS A 160 -7.08 -1.77 3.81
C LYS A 160 -5.81 -2.43 4.32
N VAL A 161 -4.76 -1.64 4.44
CA VAL A 161 -3.44 -2.07 4.92
C VAL A 161 -3.06 -1.23 6.12
N ILE A 162 -2.66 -1.90 7.20
CA ILE A 162 -2.10 -1.26 8.39
C ILE A 162 -0.63 -1.63 8.48
N VAL A 163 0.23 -0.61 8.51
CA VAL A 163 1.68 -0.74 8.67
C VAL A 163 2.07 -0.18 10.02
N LYS A 164 2.81 -0.95 10.81
CA LYS A 164 3.37 -0.52 12.10
C LYS A 164 4.73 -1.17 12.33
N GLY A 165 5.80 -0.38 12.18
CA GLY A 165 7.17 -0.86 12.24
C GLY A 165 7.42 -1.94 11.17
N SER A 166 7.74 -3.16 11.60
CA SER A 166 7.94 -4.33 10.71
C SER A 166 6.67 -5.14 10.45
N LYS A 167 5.52 -4.70 10.97
CA LYS A 167 4.26 -5.45 10.85
C LYS A 167 3.35 -4.87 9.78
N LEU A 168 2.85 -5.75 8.92
CA LEU A 168 1.82 -5.52 7.92
C LEU A 168 0.55 -6.29 8.31
N THR A 169 -0.61 -5.64 8.22
CA THR A 169 -1.91 -6.29 8.41
C THR A 169 -2.84 -5.88 7.28
N ILE A 170 -3.41 -6.84 6.56
CA ILE A 170 -4.23 -6.61 5.37
C ILE A 170 -5.66 -7.08 5.61
N PHE A 171 -6.61 -6.23 5.26
CA PHE A 171 -8.04 -6.52 5.22
C PHE A 171 -8.55 -6.34 3.78
N VAL A 172 -9.49 -7.17 3.38
CA VAL A 172 -10.12 -7.15 2.06
C VAL A 172 -11.63 -7.10 2.21
N GLN A 173 -12.32 -6.32 1.36
CA GLN A 173 -13.79 -6.25 1.33
C GLN A 173 -14.44 -5.87 2.66
N HIS A 174 -13.82 -4.97 3.42
CA HIS A 174 -14.30 -4.50 4.73
C HIS A 174 -14.50 -5.60 5.78
N GLN A 175 -13.84 -6.75 5.63
CA GLN A 175 -13.92 -7.83 6.60
C GLN A 175 -13.36 -7.40 7.96
N ALA A 176 -13.97 -7.87 9.05
CA ALA A 176 -13.51 -7.56 10.40
C ALA A 176 -12.20 -8.28 10.77
N SER A 177 -11.95 -9.45 10.18
CA SER A 177 -10.72 -10.22 10.39
C SER A 177 -9.72 -9.95 9.28
N PRO A 178 -8.41 -9.84 9.60
CA PRO A 178 -7.38 -9.66 8.59
C PRO A 178 -7.29 -10.90 7.68
N ALA A 179 -7.10 -10.65 6.38
CA ALA A 179 -6.83 -11.70 5.40
C ALA A 179 -5.36 -12.12 5.43
N PHE A 180 -4.44 -11.20 5.80
CA PHE A 180 -3.01 -11.49 5.87
C PHE A 180 -2.33 -10.67 6.98
N ILE A 181 -1.39 -11.30 7.69
CA ILE A 181 -0.50 -10.65 8.65
C ILE A 181 0.93 -11.09 8.35
N TYR A 182 1.81 -10.09 8.16
CA TYR A 182 3.24 -10.30 7.95
C TYR A 182 4.04 -9.46 8.95
N ASN A 183 5.06 -10.04 9.61
CA ASN A 183 5.74 -9.39 10.73
C ASN A 183 7.23 -9.09 10.46
N ALA A 184 7.68 -9.19 9.20
CA ALA A 184 9.08 -9.02 8.85
C ALA A 184 9.26 -8.14 7.61
N LEU A 185 8.57 -6.97 7.59
CA LEU A 185 8.78 -5.95 6.57
C LEU A 185 10.25 -5.55 6.48
N ASP A 186 10.67 -5.12 5.31
CA ASP A 186 12.07 -4.80 5.05
C ASP A 186 12.56 -3.61 5.89
N SER A 187 13.53 -3.85 6.75
CA SER A 187 14.09 -2.82 7.63
C SER A 187 14.89 -1.74 6.89
N SER A 188 15.27 -1.96 5.63
CA SER A 188 15.96 -0.97 4.80
C SER A 188 15.00 0.05 4.17
N LEU A 189 13.71 -0.28 4.07
CA LEU A 189 12.64 0.57 3.53
C LEU A 189 11.79 1.10 4.68
N LYS A 190 12.18 2.21 5.29
CA LYS A 190 11.50 2.77 6.47
C LYS A 190 10.38 3.72 6.15
N SER A 191 10.54 4.57 5.15
CA SER A 191 9.55 5.57 4.75
C SER A 191 9.60 5.83 3.25
N GLY A 192 8.62 6.55 2.72
CA GLY A 192 8.51 6.95 1.33
C GLY A 192 7.07 7.14 0.92
N SER A 193 6.79 7.29 -0.37
CA SER A 193 5.42 7.48 -0.83
C SER A 193 4.59 6.18 -0.77
N VAL A 194 3.28 6.31 -1.04
CA VAL A 194 2.32 5.20 -1.20
C VAL A 194 1.64 5.36 -2.54
N GLY A 195 1.39 4.26 -3.23
CA GLY A 195 0.71 4.33 -4.52
C GLY A 195 0.17 2.99 -5.02
N PHE A 196 -0.32 3.02 -6.25
CA PHE A 196 -0.83 1.85 -6.95
C PHE A 196 0.31 1.05 -7.54
N TRP A 197 0.14 -0.26 -7.58
CA TRP A 197 1.09 -1.22 -8.12
C TRP A 197 0.43 -2.10 -9.17
N LEU A 198 1.13 -2.35 -10.29
CA LEU A 198 0.65 -3.17 -11.37
C LEU A 198 1.73 -4.15 -11.84
N GLY A 199 1.45 -5.42 -11.80
CA GLY A 199 2.34 -6.49 -12.24
C GLY A 199 2.28 -6.79 -13.72
N ASN A 200 2.80 -7.96 -14.08
CA ASN A 200 3.04 -8.38 -15.44
C ASN A 200 1.76 -8.49 -16.30
N SER A 201 1.82 -7.97 -17.53
CA SER A 201 0.77 -8.07 -18.58
C SER A 201 -0.65 -7.71 -18.11
N THR A 202 -0.77 -6.80 -17.15
CA THR A 202 -2.02 -6.51 -16.46
C THR A 202 -2.53 -5.13 -16.79
N ILE A 203 -3.86 -4.98 -16.70
CA ILE A 203 -4.55 -3.71 -16.59
C ILE A 203 -5.18 -3.62 -15.21
N GLY A 204 -5.10 -2.45 -14.55
CA GLY A 204 -5.72 -2.18 -13.26
C GLY A 204 -6.49 -0.88 -13.28
N ALA A 205 -7.65 -0.86 -12.64
CA ALA A 205 -8.41 0.35 -12.34
C ALA A 205 -8.30 0.65 -10.85
N PHE A 206 -7.93 1.88 -10.49
CA PHE A 206 -7.64 2.27 -9.11
C PHE A 206 -8.33 3.58 -8.75
N LYS A 207 -8.84 3.67 -7.51
CA LYS A 207 -9.47 4.88 -6.97
C LYS A 207 -9.39 4.94 -5.44
N ASN A 208 -9.85 6.06 -4.87
CA ASN A 208 -10.07 6.24 -3.43
C ASN A 208 -8.84 5.93 -2.57
N LEU A 209 -7.65 6.37 -3.00
CA LEU A 209 -6.46 6.24 -2.18
C LEU A 209 -6.56 7.20 -0.99
N VAL A 210 -6.61 6.64 0.22
CA VAL A 210 -6.59 7.37 1.49
C VAL A 210 -5.42 6.87 2.32
N VAL A 211 -4.57 7.78 2.79
CA VAL A 211 -3.42 7.46 3.62
C VAL A 211 -3.51 8.24 4.92
N THR A 212 -3.47 7.52 6.04
CA THR A 212 -3.47 8.07 7.39
C THR A 212 -2.14 7.77 8.05
N ASN A 213 -1.32 8.77 8.28
CA ASN A 213 -0.05 8.64 9.01
C ASN A 213 -0.29 8.57 10.53
N LEU A 214 0.43 7.69 11.23
CA LEU A 214 0.40 7.49 12.68
C LEU A 214 1.65 8.05 13.34
#